data_afee0eb6e04d14fcebe8e8252e272b62
#
_entry.id   afee0eb6e04d14fcebe8e8252e272b62
#
_cell.length_a   1.000
_cell.length_b   1.000
_cell.length_c   1.000
_cell.angle_alpha   90.00
_cell.angle_beta   90.00
_cell.angle_gamma   90.00
#
_symmetry.space_group_name_H-M   'P 1'
#
loop_
_entity.id
_entity.type
_entity.pdbx_description
1 polymer ?
#
loop_
_entity_poly.entity_id
_entity_poly.type
_entity_poly.pdbx_seq_one_letter_code
_entity_poly.pdbx_strand_id
1 'polypeptide(L)'
;MAAAAAWLSDGNPARAENICEREMHRASARYDVPLGILYAVGLTETGRKNSLQPYAMNIEGRAEFMPSQMAAVRRFDEVRAEGAKLIDLGCMQINYYYHGKEFPSVAAMLMPSRNVDYAARFLKQLRQREGNWTMAVARYHAGPNNDPAQKRYVCRVMTNMVATGFGNWTPAARSFCAG
;
A
#
# COMPACT_ATOMS: atom_id res chain seq x y z
N MET A 1 29.37 43.76 29.65
CA MET A 1 29.61 42.80 28.55
C MET A 1 28.56 41.67 28.67
N ALA A 2 27.54 41.72 27.82
CA ALA A 2 26.46 40.70 27.80
C ALA A 2 26.78 39.71 26.68
N ALA A 3 26.96 38.45 27.03
CA ALA A 3 27.20 37.38 26.08
C ALA A 3 25.82 36.90 25.52
N ALA A 4 25.61 37.09 24.21
CA ALA A 4 24.47 36.57 23.53
C ALA A 4 24.69 35.07 23.25
N ALA A 5 23.87 34.21 23.87
CA ALA A 5 23.82 32.78 23.56
C ALA A 5 23.07 32.58 22.23
N ALA A 6 23.79 32.14 21.20
CA ALA A 6 23.21 31.74 19.94
C ALA A 6 22.58 30.35 20.12
N TRP A 7 21.26 30.27 19.99
CA TRP A 7 20.52 29.00 19.90
C TRP A 7 20.72 28.40 18.49
N LEU A 8 21.58 27.39 18.41
CA LEU A 8 21.66 26.56 17.22
C LEU A 8 20.41 25.66 17.19
N SER A 9 19.47 25.99 16.32
CA SER A 9 18.36 25.10 16.02
C SER A 9 18.94 23.90 15.26
N ASP A 10 19.07 22.76 15.93
CA ASP A 10 19.31 21.47 15.27
C ASP A 10 18.11 21.16 14.39
N GLY A 11 18.15 21.64 13.16
CA GLY A 11 17.23 21.29 12.11
C GLY A 11 17.47 19.85 11.71
N ASN A 12 16.76 18.92 12.36
CA ASN A 12 16.65 17.55 11.85
C ASN A 12 16.14 17.65 10.42
N PRO A 13 16.87 17.18 9.37
CA PRO A 13 16.37 17.27 8.01
C PRO A 13 15.05 16.50 7.95
N ALA A 14 13.96 17.21 7.72
CA ALA A 14 12.66 16.61 7.54
C ALA A 14 12.82 15.52 6.46
N ARG A 15 12.67 14.26 6.86
CA ARG A 15 12.72 13.14 5.92
C ARG A 15 11.71 13.43 4.81
N ALA A 16 12.20 13.54 3.57
CA ALA A 16 11.33 13.82 2.43
C ALA A 16 10.16 12.82 2.46
N GLU A 17 8.94 13.34 2.54
CA GLU A 17 7.73 12.52 2.59
C GLU A 17 7.69 11.59 1.37
N ASN A 18 7.47 10.31 1.63
CA ASN A 18 7.36 9.31 0.56
C ASN A 18 6.14 9.63 -0.31
N ILE A 19 6.31 9.59 -1.64
CA ILE A 19 5.22 9.95 -2.57
C ILE A 19 3.96 9.09 -2.38
N CYS A 20 4.11 7.80 -2.03
CA CYS A 20 2.96 6.94 -1.73
C CYS A 20 2.23 7.43 -0.47
N GLU A 21 2.96 7.80 0.59
CA GLU A 21 2.40 8.33 1.85
C GLU A 21 1.61 9.60 1.59
N ARG A 22 2.17 10.54 0.84
CA ARG A 22 1.49 11.78 0.47
C ARG A 22 0.17 11.53 -0.27
N GLU A 23 0.18 10.59 -1.21
CA GLU A 23 -1.05 10.26 -1.94
C GLU A 23 -2.05 9.49 -1.06
N MET A 24 -1.61 8.70 -0.08
CA MET A 24 -2.48 8.07 0.92
C MET A 24 -3.17 9.10 1.81
N HIS A 25 -2.48 10.17 2.25
CA HIS A 25 -3.10 11.27 2.98
C HIS A 25 -4.23 11.92 2.16
N ARG A 26 -3.98 12.20 0.88
CA ARG A 26 -4.99 12.79 -0.02
C ARG A 26 -6.19 11.88 -0.23
N ALA A 27 -5.93 10.59 -0.50
CA ALA A 27 -6.98 9.61 -0.76
C ALA A 27 -7.79 9.29 0.50
N SER A 28 -7.17 9.23 1.67
CA SER A 28 -7.84 9.09 2.97
C SER A 28 -8.89 10.19 3.18
N ALA A 29 -8.49 11.46 2.99
CA ALA A 29 -9.39 12.59 3.12
C ALA A 29 -10.51 12.59 2.06
N ARG A 30 -10.18 12.21 0.81
CA ARG A 30 -11.13 12.21 -0.30
C ARG A 30 -12.22 11.14 -0.18
N TYR A 31 -11.84 9.94 0.25
CA TYR A 31 -12.73 8.76 0.25
C TYR A 31 -13.18 8.32 1.64
N ASP A 32 -12.80 9.06 2.68
CA ASP A 32 -13.11 8.69 4.07
C ASP A 32 -12.68 7.23 4.37
N VAL A 33 -11.45 6.89 3.96
CA VAL A 33 -10.77 5.64 4.30
C VAL A 33 -9.74 5.94 5.38
N PRO A 34 -9.75 5.25 6.53
CA PRO A 34 -8.77 5.51 7.57
C PRO A 34 -7.33 5.44 7.05
N LEU A 35 -6.54 6.49 7.27
CA LEU A 35 -5.15 6.58 6.80
C LEU A 35 -4.32 5.37 7.23
N GLY A 36 -4.50 4.91 8.49
CA GLY A 36 -3.80 3.74 9.02
C GLY A 36 -4.07 2.46 8.21
N ILE A 37 -5.27 2.31 7.63
CA ILE A 37 -5.59 1.16 6.75
C ILE A 37 -4.81 1.28 5.45
N LEU A 38 -4.84 2.45 4.77
CA LEU A 38 -4.10 2.64 3.53
C LEU A 38 -2.60 2.40 3.74
N TYR A 39 -2.04 2.97 4.81
CA TYR A 39 -0.63 2.85 5.13
C TYR A 39 -0.22 1.41 5.44
N ALA A 40 -0.97 0.73 6.30
CA ALA A 40 -0.68 -0.64 6.69
C ALA A 40 -0.85 -1.64 5.53
N VAL A 41 -1.87 -1.45 4.67
CA VAL A 41 -2.03 -2.21 3.43
C VAL A 41 -0.84 -1.97 2.52
N GLY A 42 -0.49 -0.71 2.22
CA GLY A 42 0.65 -0.37 1.37
C GLY A 42 1.97 -0.96 1.88
N LEU A 43 2.25 -0.91 3.20
CA LEU A 43 3.42 -1.54 3.80
C LEU A 43 3.39 -3.07 3.67
N THR A 44 2.22 -3.68 3.76
CA THR A 44 2.06 -5.13 3.57
C THR A 44 2.35 -5.53 2.14
N GLU A 45 1.99 -4.69 1.18
CA GLU A 45 2.15 -4.92 -0.25
C GLU A 45 3.57 -4.61 -0.75
N THR A 46 4.11 -3.45 -0.39
CA THR A 46 5.35 -2.93 -0.99
C THR A 46 6.43 -2.58 0.01
N GLY A 47 6.19 -2.75 1.31
CA GLY A 47 7.10 -2.32 2.36
C GLY A 47 8.48 -2.98 2.24
N ARG A 48 9.51 -2.16 1.96
CA ARG A 48 10.90 -2.57 1.94
C ARG A 48 11.69 -1.62 2.86
N LYS A 49 12.40 -2.18 3.83
CA LYS A 49 13.14 -1.37 4.83
C LYS A 49 12.23 -0.30 5.47
N ASN A 50 10.99 -0.67 5.81
CA ASN A 50 9.98 0.21 6.39
C ASN A 50 9.63 1.45 5.53
N SER A 51 9.75 1.35 4.21
CA SER A 51 9.40 2.40 3.26
C SER A 51 8.56 1.84 2.12
N LEU A 52 7.53 2.59 1.72
CA LEU A 52 6.69 2.28 0.58
C LEU A 52 7.46 2.45 -0.73
N GLN A 53 7.16 1.60 -1.72
CA GLN A 53 7.87 1.59 -2.99
C GLN A 53 6.91 1.94 -4.15
N PRO A 54 7.01 3.15 -4.72
CA PRO A 54 6.05 3.63 -5.71
C PRO A 54 6.06 2.84 -7.04
N TYR A 55 7.19 2.23 -7.37
CA TYR A 55 7.37 1.48 -8.61
C TYR A 55 7.70 0.01 -8.34
N ALA A 56 7.13 -0.52 -7.25
CA ALA A 56 7.19 -1.94 -6.97
C ALA A 56 6.33 -2.72 -7.96
N MET A 57 6.79 -3.91 -8.30
CA MET A 57 6.08 -4.88 -9.11
C MET A 57 6.16 -6.24 -8.41
N ASN A 58 5.07 -6.99 -8.45
CA ASN A 58 5.09 -8.41 -8.13
C ASN A 58 4.70 -9.18 -9.39
N ILE A 59 5.64 -9.94 -9.92
CA ILE A 59 5.48 -10.69 -11.16
C ILE A 59 5.37 -12.17 -10.81
N GLU A 60 4.14 -12.66 -10.78
CA GLU A 60 3.85 -14.07 -10.46
C GLU A 60 4.53 -14.55 -9.16
N GLY A 61 4.49 -13.71 -8.11
CA GLY A 61 5.06 -14.00 -6.79
C GLY A 61 6.48 -13.48 -6.57
N ARG A 62 7.16 -12.93 -7.60
CA ARG A 62 8.50 -12.34 -7.47
C ARG A 62 8.42 -10.82 -7.35
N ALA A 63 8.89 -10.28 -6.24
CA ALA A 63 8.92 -8.83 -6.02
C ALA A 63 10.14 -8.21 -6.72
N GLU A 64 9.90 -7.17 -7.53
CA GLU A 64 10.91 -6.35 -8.19
C GLU A 64 10.67 -4.87 -7.86
N PHE A 65 11.73 -4.08 -7.70
CA PHE A 65 11.66 -2.67 -7.31
C PHE A 65 12.38 -1.82 -8.36
N MET A 66 11.60 -1.10 -9.15
CA MET A 66 12.16 -0.31 -10.23
C MET A 66 12.56 1.10 -9.75
N PRO A 67 13.63 1.69 -10.32
CA PRO A 67 14.09 3.01 -9.91
C PRO A 67 13.19 4.15 -10.38
N SER A 68 12.33 3.92 -11.36
CA SER A 68 11.43 4.93 -11.92
C SER A 68 10.20 4.31 -12.57
N GLN A 69 9.16 5.13 -12.78
CA GLN A 69 7.97 4.73 -13.51
C GLN A 69 8.30 4.19 -14.91
N MET A 70 9.18 4.87 -15.65
CA MET A 70 9.58 4.46 -16.99
C MET A 70 10.30 3.10 -17.00
N ALA A 71 11.14 2.83 -15.99
CA ALA A 71 11.76 1.52 -15.84
C ALA A 71 10.73 0.43 -15.52
N ALA A 72 9.73 0.74 -14.69
CA ALA A 72 8.64 -0.19 -14.38
C ALA A 72 7.76 -0.49 -15.60
N VAL A 73 7.45 0.51 -16.43
CA VAL A 73 6.71 0.30 -17.68
C VAL A 73 7.48 -0.60 -18.63
N ARG A 74 8.78 -0.33 -18.87
CA ARG A 74 9.59 -1.20 -19.73
C ARG A 74 9.63 -2.65 -19.21
N ARG A 75 9.84 -2.81 -17.90
CA ARG A 75 9.87 -4.14 -17.29
C ARG A 75 8.53 -4.86 -17.41
N PHE A 76 7.43 -4.13 -17.26
CA PHE A 76 6.09 -4.67 -17.49
C PHE A 76 5.94 -5.21 -18.92
N ASP A 77 6.33 -4.42 -19.93
CA ASP A 77 6.21 -4.83 -21.34
C ASP A 77 7.05 -6.08 -21.63
N GLU A 78 8.29 -6.15 -21.09
CA GLU A 78 9.15 -7.32 -21.19
C GLU A 78 8.46 -8.59 -20.64
N VAL A 79 8.03 -8.56 -19.38
CA VAL A 79 7.45 -9.75 -18.75
C VAL A 79 6.08 -10.13 -19.35
N ARG A 80 5.33 -9.16 -19.88
CA ARG A 80 4.11 -9.44 -20.64
C ARG A 80 4.42 -10.17 -21.95
N ALA A 81 5.49 -9.78 -22.65
CA ALA A 81 5.94 -10.45 -23.86
C ALA A 81 6.44 -11.89 -23.55
N GLU A 82 7.00 -12.12 -22.36
CA GLU A 82 7.38 -13.42 -21.84
C GLU A 82 6.18 -14.29 -21.39
N GLY A 83 4.95 -13.73 -21.38
CA GLY A 83 3.72 -14.45 -21.08
C GLY A 83 3.23 -14.30 -19.64
N ALA A 84 3.86 -13.49 -18.78
CA ALA A 84 3.39 -13.26 -17.41
C ALA A 84 1.96 -12.68 -17.40
N LYS A 85 1.09 -13.22 -16.57
CA LYS A 85 -0.32 -12.82 -16.47
C LYS A 85 -0.63 -12.03 -15.21
N LEU A 86 -0.18 -12.50 -14.06
CA LEU A 86 -0.46 -11.89 -12.77
C LEU A 86 0.68 -10.95 -12.40
N ILE A 87 0.45 -9.65 -12.58
CA ILE A 87 1.42 -8.61 -12.28
C ILE A 87 0.74 -7.56 -11.41
N ASP A 88 1.26 -7.38 -10.19
CA ASP A 88 0.81 -6.35 -9.26
C ASP A 88 1.72 -5.13 -9.38
N LEU A 89 1.13 -3.92 -9.34
CA LEU A 89 1.82 -2.68 -9.69
C LEU A 89 1.64 -1.56 -8.65
N GLY A 90 2.74 -0.88 -8.36
CA GLY A 90 2.74 0.41 -7.66
C GLY A 90 2.59 0.35 -6.15
N CYS A 91 2.37 1.50 -5.52
CA CYS A 91 2.28 1.69 -4.06
C CYS A 91 1.36 0.69 -3.36
N MET A 92 0.27 0.31 -3.99
CA MET A 92 -0.81 -0.50 -3.44
C MET A 92 -0.94 -1.85 -4.13
N GLN A 93 0.03 -2.25 -4.96
CA GLN A 93 0.10 -3.54 -5.68
C GLN A 93 -1.24 -3.93 -6.34
N ILE A 94 -1.73 -3.04 -7.18
CA ILE A 94 -2.96 -3.31 -7.94
C ILE A 94 -2.66 -4.33 -9.04
N ASN A 95 -3.41 -5.44 -9.04
CA ASN A 95 -3.21 -6.50 -10.02
C ASN A 95 -3.70 -6.08 -11.41
N TYR A 96 -2.80 -6.15 -12.40
CA TYR A 96 -3.11 -5.75 -13.78
C TYR A 96 -4.17 -6.64 -14.44
N TYR A 97 -4.13 -7.94 -14.21
CA TYR A 97 -5.07 -8.88 -14.83
C TYR A 97 -6.53 -8.56 -14.47
N TYR A 98 -6.79 -8.23 -13.19
CA TYR A 98 -8.14 -7.98 -12.70
C TYR A 98 -8.58 -6.52 -12.85
N HIS A 99 -7.64 -5.57 -12.76
CA HIS A 99 -7.94 -4.14 -12.61
C HIS A 99 -7.33 -3.25 -13.70
N GLY A 100 -6.55 -3.80 -14.63
CA GLY A 100 -5.84 -3.01 -15.65
C GLY A 100 -6.79 -2.18 -16.53
N LYS A 101 -7.99 -2.69 -16.81
CA LYS A 101 -9.03 -1.99 -17.60
C LYS A 101 -9.59 -0.72 -16.92
N GLU A 102 -9.39 -0.56 -15.62
CA GLU A 102 -9.81 0.62 -14.87
C GLU A 102 -8.85 1.81 -15.05
N PHE A 103 -7.75 1.59 -15.77
CA PHE A 103 -6.72 2.59 -16.02
C PHE A 103 -6.52 2.78 -17.53
N PRO A 104 -6.24 4.02 -17.99
CA PRO A 104 -6.02 4.28 -19.41
C PRO A 104 -4.72 3.67 -19.96
N SER A 105 -3.77 3.33 -19.09
CA SER A 105 -2.50 2.67 -19.45
C SER A 105 -1.79 2.11 -18.22
N VAL A 106 -0.79 1.25 -18.44
CA VAL A 106 0.12 0.75 -17.39
C VAL A 106 0.89 1.91 -16.75
N ALA A 107 1.33 2.88 -17.53
CA ALA A 107 1.96 4.08 -16.99
C ALA A 107 1.02 4.82 -16.01
N ALA A 108 -0.26 4.95 -16.35
CA ALA A 108 -1.24 5.56 -15.46
C ALA A 108 -1.46 4.71 -14.18
N MET A 109 -1.44 3.38 -14.29
CA MET A 109 -1.55 2.47 -13.15
C MET A 109 -0.35 2.56 -12.21
N LEU A 110 0.84 2.86 -12.73
CA LEU A 110 2.07 3.07 -11.97
C LEU A 110 2.23 4.51 -11.43
N MET A 111 1.35 5.46 -11.80
CA MET A 111 1.35 6.78 -11.16
C MET A 111 0.89 6.66 -9.71
N PRO A 112 1.71 7.08 -8.71
CA PRO A 112 1.34 6.95 -7.29
C PRO A 112 -0.04 7.54 -6.96
N SER A 113 -0.36 8.71 -7.51
CA SER A 113 -1.66 9.36 -7.29
C SER A 113 -2.84 8.51 -7.78
N ARG A 114 -2.75 7.94 -8.99
CA ARG A 114 -3.82 7.10 -9.55
C ARG A 114 -3.89 5.73 -8.90
N ASN A 115 -2.73 5.15 -8.58
CA ASN A 115 -2.63 3.86 -7.92
C ASN A 115 -3.28 3.87 -6.53
N VAL A 116 -2.91 4.86 -5.71
CA VAL A 116 -3.45 5.02 -4.36
C VAL A 116 -4.92 5.44 -4.38
N ASP A 117 -5.31 6.35 -5.29
CA ASP A 117 -6.71 6.77 -5.46
C ASP A 117 -7.62 5.59 -5.80
N TYR A 118 -7.20 4.75 -6.75
CA TYR A 118 -7.94 3.54 -7.10
C TYR A 118 -8.07 2.58 -5.91
N ALA A 119 -6.96 2.29 -5.21
CA ALA A 119 -6.96 1.40 -4.06
C ALA A 119 -7.88 1.88 -2.93
N ALA A 120 -7.88 3.19 -2.65
CA ALA A 120 -8.75 3.78 -1.64
C ALA A 120 -10.23 3.64 -2.02
N ARG A 121 -10.60 3.93 -3.26
CA ARG A 121 -11.98 3.71 -3.74
C ARG A 121 -12.38 2.24 -3.65
N PHE A 122 -11.51 1.33 -4.06
CA PHE A 122 -11.76 -0.10 -4.00
C PHE A 122 -11.91 -0.60 -2.56
N LEU A 123 -11.05 -0.18 -1.63
CA LEU A 123 -11.21 -0.49 -0.20
C LEU A 123 -12.52 0.07 0.37
N LYS A 124 -12.94 1.29 -0.02
CA LYS A 124 -14.23 1.85 0.39
C LYS A 124 -15.41 1.02 -0.12
N GLN A 125 -15.38 0.59 -1.38
CA GLN A 125 -16.40 -0.30 -1.95
C GLN A 125 -16.46 -1.64 -1.22
N LEU A 126 -15.29 -2.24 -0.95
CA LEU A 126 -15.19 -3.46 -0.16
C LEU A 126 -15.77 -3.26 1.25
N ARG A 127 -15.46 -2.15 1.93
CA ARG A 127 -16.01 -1.82 3.24
C ARG A 127 -17.54 -1.71 3.23
N GLN A 128 -18.10 -1.10 2.20
CA GLN A 128 -19.57 -0.98 2.02
C GLN A 128 -20.20 -2.37 1.83
N ARG A 129 -19.59 -3.22 1.02
CA ARG A 129 -20.07 -4.57 0.73
C ARG A 129 -19.95 -5.52 1.92
N GLU A 130 -18.82 -5.51 2.59
CA GLU A 130 -18.48 -6.48 3.66
C GLU A 130 -18.92 -6.03 5.07
N GLY A 131 -19.34 -4.78 5.23
CA GLY A 131 -19.83 -4.25 6.51
C GLY A 131 -18.76 -3.81 7.51
N ASN A 132 -17.47 -4.21 7.36
CA ASN A 132 -16.39 -3.83 8.25
C ASN A 132 -15.03 -3.77 7.53
N TRP A 133 -14.04 -3.08 8.13
CA TRP A 133 -12.72 -2.90 7.54
C TRP A 133 -11.88 -4.18 7.52
N THR A 134 -12.02 -5.06 8.50
CA THR A 134 -11.27 -6.32 8.55
C THR A 134 -11.56 -7.17 7.33
N MET A 135 -12.85 -7.33 7.01
CA MET A 135 -13.26 -8.07 5.82
C MET A 135 -12.93 -7.34 4.52
N ALA A 136 -13.02 -6.00 4.50
CA ALA A 136 -12.59 -5.22 3.33
C ALA A 136 -11.11 -5.46 3.02
N VAL A 137 -10.25 -5.41 4.03
CA VAL A 137 -8.81 -5.70 3.91
C VAL A 137 -8.57 -7.15 3.48
N ALA A 138 -9.29 -8.11 4.05
CA ALA A 138 -9.21 -9.51 3.64
C ALA A 138 -9.54 -9.71 2.15
N ARG A 139 -10.62 -9.09 1.68
CA ARG A 139 -11.08 -9.15 0.28
C ARG A 139 -10.19 -8.39 -0.70
N TYR A 140 -9.48 -7.38 -0.22
CA TYR A 140 -8.52 -6.64 -1.03
C TYR A 140 -7.41 -7.55 -1.57
N HIS A 141 -6.88 -8.42 -0.72
CA HIS A 141 -5.78 -9.32 -1.06
C HIS A 141 -6.24 -10.63 -1.69
N ALA A 142 -7.30 -11.21 -1.17
CA ALA A 142 -7.76 -12.52 -1.60
C ALA A 142 -9.27 -12.50 -1.85
N GLY A 143 -9.69 -13.03 -2.99
CA GLY A 143 -11.10 -13.17 -3.33
C GLY A 143 -11.91 -13.94 -2.27
N PRO A 144 -13.22 -14.08 -2.49
CA PRO A 144 -14.09 -14.82 -1.63
C PRO A 144 -13.65 -16.27 -1.54
N ASN A 145 -13.59 -17.06 -0.68
CA ASN A 145 -13.25 -18.50 -0.64
C ASN A 145 -11.75 -18.81 -0.47
N ASN A 146 -10.98 -17.89 0.11
CA ASN A 146 -9.57 -18.15 0.46
C ASN A 146 -9.28 -17.68 1.90
N ASP A 147 -10.01 -18.24 2.85
CA ASP A 147 -9.95 -17.83 4.26
C ASP A 147 -8.54 -17.90 4.89
N PRO A 148 -7.71 -18.93 4.65
CA PRO A 148 -6.36 -18.98 5.21
C PRO A 148 -5.47 -17.83 4.69
N ALA A 149 -5.55 -17.48 3.40
CA ALA A 149 -4.78 -16.37 2.84
C ALA A 149 -5.28 -15.02 3.36
N GLN A 150 -6.60 -14.86 3.45
CA GLN A 150 -7.24 -13.67 4.01
C GLN A 150 -6.81 -13.44 5.46
N LYS A 151 -6.86 -14.45 6.30
CA LYS A 151 -6.46 -14.35 7.72
C LYS A 151 -5.00 -13.94 7.86
N ARG A 152 -4.08 -14.63 7.16
CA ARG A 152 -2.65 -14.27 7.18
C ARG A 152 -2.40 -12.84 6.73
N TYR A 153 -3.10 -12.40 5.70
CA TYR A 153 -2.97 -11.04 5.20
C TYR A 153 -3.46 -10.00 6.20
N VAL A 154 -4.66 -10.18 6.75
CA VAL A 154 -5.23 -9.30 7.79
C VAL A 154 -4.28 -9.17 8.98
N CYS A 155 -3.71 -10.28 9.44
CA CYS A 155 -2.77 -10.25 10.57
C CYS A 155 -1.47 -9.48 10.24
N ARG A 156 -0.95 -9.57 9.02
CA ARG A 156 0.18 -8.72 8.59
C ARG A 156 -0.20 -7.24 8.56
N VAL A 157 -1.38 -6.90 8.04
CA VAL A 157 -1.87 -5.52 8.04
C VAL A 157 -2.03 -5.00 9.48
N MET A 158 -2.61 -5.77 10.39
CA MET A 158 -2.74 -5.40 11.81
C MET A 158 -1.36 -5.18 12.46
N THR A 159 -0.39 -6.05 12.18
CA THR A 159 0.99 -5.89 12.66
C THR A 159 1.59 -4.57 12.18
N ASN A 160 1.43 -4.24 10.89
CA ASN A 160 1.91 -2.98 10.34
C ASN A 160 1.18 -1.76 10.95
N MET A 161 -0.13 -1.84 11.19
CA MET A 161 -0.89 -0.77 11.87
C MET A 161 -0.34 -0.49 13.26
N VAL A 162 -0.06 -1.52 14.03
CA VAL A 162 0.51 -1.37 15.38
C VAL A 162 1.94 -0.84 15.33
N ALA A 163 2.76 -1.39 14.46
CA ALA A 163 4.16 -0.98 14.31
C ALA A 163 4.32 0.48 13.88
N THR A 164 3.33 1.04 13.19
CA THR A 164 3.32 2.42 12.70
C THR A 164 2.52 3.39 13.58
N GLY A 165 2.01 2.93 14.71
CA GLY A 165 1.27 3.77 15.68
C GLY A 165 -0.17 4.10 15.28
N PHE A 166 -0.71 3.49 14.23
CA PHE A 166 -2.10 3.67 13.82
C PHE A 166 -3.10 2.76 14.56
N GLY A 167 -2.64 1.91 15.47
CA GLY A 167 -3.49 1.02 16.22
C GLY A 167 -2.78 0.33 17.37
N ASN A 168 -3.56 -0.44 18.15
CA ASN A 168 -3.05 -1.24 19.25
C ASN A 168 -3.56 -2.68 19.17
N TRP A 169 -2.79 -3.63 19.67
CA TRP A 169 -3.23 -5.01 19.81
C TRP A 169 -4.33 -5.12 20.87
N THR A 170 -5.53 -5.47 20.46
CA THR A 170 -6.61 -5.86 21.36
C THR A 170 -6.54 -7.36 21.70
N PRO A 171 -7.14 -7.85 22.82
CA PRO A 171 -7.24 -9.27 23.08
C PRO A 171 -7.88 -10.06 21.93
N ALA A 172 -8.93 -9.53 21.33
CA ALA A 172 -9.61 -10.16 20.19
C ALA A 172 -8.70 -10.26 18.95
N ALA A 173 -7.95 -9.19 18.63
CA ALA A 173 -7.00 -9.20 17.50
C ALA A 173 -5.85 -10.20 17.73
N ARG A 174 -5.34 -10.29 18.96
CA ARG A 174 -4.31 -11.28 19.32
C ARG A 174 -4.86 -12.70 19.17
N SER A 175 -6.03 -13.00 19.72
CA SER A 175 -6.68 -14.31 19.61
C SER A 175 -6.93 -14.69 18.14
N PHE A 176 -7.43 -13.76 17.34
CA PHE A 176 -7.66 -13.98 15.91
C PHE A 176 -6.38 -14.35 15.16
N CYS A 177 -5.26 -13.71 15.48
CA CYS A 177 -3.99 -13.91 14.76
C CYS A 177 -3.11 -15.03 15.32
N ALA A 178 -3.38 -15.52 16.56
CA ALA A 178 -2.60 -16.59 17.18
C ALA A 178 -2.97 -18.02 16.71
N GLY A 179 -4.15 -18.20 16.14
CA GLY A 179 -4.65 -19.47 15.58
C GLY A 179 -4.56 -19.48 14.07
#